data_cfee6a65f4f07903aeacc6e60213d395
#
_entry.id   cfee6a65f4f07903aeacc6e60213d395
#
_cell.length_a   1.000
_cell.length_b   1.000
_cell.length_c   1.000
_cell.angle_alpha   90.00
_cell.angle_beta   90.00
_cell.angle_gamma   90.00
#
_symmetry.space_group_name_H-M   'P 1'
#
loop_
_entity.id
_entity.type
_entity.pdbx_description
1 polymer ?
#
loop_
_entity_poly.entity_id
_entity_poly.type
_entity_poly.pdbx_seq_one_letter_code
_entity_poly.pdbx_strand_id
1 'polypeptide(L)'
;MGRLRSVAVDLAAGLLITAALPPFGWWPLAVGGVAILAARLRDRGLKARIATGLVTGIGLLLPGLAWMIEFSPPGWVLAAIIESAFFVLGCAVVPPGRWSALGLPGGLVLAEALRGAWPWGGVPIATLAQTQAGGPLAVIGRLAGPLAIAATVGIAGVALERLVRRHWLTGAGAALLAGAVLVAAAAAPDGRTVGTLDVAVVQGGGPRGERSSPAAGRRAFEAHIEASAEVPPGLDLVLWPEDVVDVRGPALESEEGIRVQDLAVQLDTTLVVGVVEGYRDHFDNATVALGPDGQQVDRYDKVQRVPFGEFIPFRSVVEAVADVSDVPRDASVGEGPGLVRLGPVDAGVLISYEVFFSRLAGEAVRAGGEVLLAPTNASSYPTSQMPSLEVAAARLRAIETGRAVVQAAPTGFSGFIGPDGSVRETTHLGAQDVLQARVERRTGLTPYTRMGDGPLVIGSLLALALAWALTAVRPAARRRHDDEDPAPEPETVTTPATV
;
A
#
# COMPACT_ATOMS: atom_id res chain seq x y z
N MET A 1 -17.91 -32.72 6.61
CA MET A 1 -18.68 -31.48 6.30
C MET A 1 -18.21 -30.27 7.13
N GLY A 2 -17.94 -30.36 8.44
CA GLY A 2 -17.55 -29.19 9.25
C GLY A 2 -16.25 -28.48 8.85
N ARG A 3 -15.19 -29.22 8.46
CA ARG A 3 -13.90 -28.63 8.05
C ARG A 3 -14.00 -27.85 6.73
N LEU A 4 -14.69 -28.38 5.72
CA LEU A 4 -14.90 -27.69 4.42
C LEU A 4 -15.69 -26.40 4.60
N ARG A 5 -16.76 -26.41 5.40
CA ARG A 5 -17.52 -25.19 5.75
C ARG A 5 -16.64 -24.15 6.45
N SER A 6 -15.75 -24.60 7.33
CA SER A 6 -14.81 -23.74 8.03
C SER A 6 -13.86 -23.02 7.05
N VAL A 7 -13.24 -23.77 6.15
CA VAL A 7 -12.33 -23.22 5.11
C VAL A 7 -13.06 -22.25 4.19
N ALA A 8 -14.28 -22.62 3.76
CA ALA A 8 -15.09 -21.75 2.89
C ALA A 8 -15.41 -20.39 3.53
N VAL A 9 -15.70 -20.36 4.85
CA VAL A 9 -15.97 -19.10 5.57
C VAL A 9 -14.69 -18.26 5.74
N ASP A 10 -13.56 -18.89 6.05
CA ASP A 10 -12.28 -18.20 6.19
C ASP A 10 -11.82 -17.63 4.84
N LEU A 11 -12.01 -18.39 3.71
CA LEU A 11 -11.76 -17.94 2.37
C LEU A 11 -12.67 -16.75 1.96
N ALA A 12 -13.96 -16.86 2.27
CA ALA A 12 -14.92 -15.79 1.99
C ALA A 12 -14.55 -14.47 2.69
N ALA A 13 -14.00 -14.55 3.92
CA ALA A 13 -13.50 -13.37 4.62
C ALA A 13 -12.38 -12.67 3.82
N GLY A 14 -11.40 -13.42 3.30
CA GLY A 14 -10.34 -12.88 2.46
C GLY A 14 -10.86 -12.31 1.13
N LEU A 15 -11.75 -13.02 0.44
CA LEU A 15 -12.34 -12.57 -0.83
C LEU A 15 -13.16 -11.29 -0.67
N LEU A 16 -13.88 -11.12 0.45
CA LEU A 16 -14.58 -9.86 0.73
C LEU A 16 -13.59 -8.70 0.90
N ILE A 17 -12.46 -8.93 1.54
CA ILE A 17 -11.41 -7.91 1.66
C ILE A 17 -10.83 -7.59 0.27
N THR A 18 -10.59 -8.60 -0.57
CA THR A 18 -10.12 -8.39 -1.96
C THR A 18 -11.11 -7.58 -2.78
N ALA A 19 -12.40 -7.83 -2.67
CA ALA A 19 -13.42 -7.09 -3.40
C ALA A 19 -13.48 -5.60 -3.00
N ALA A 20 -12.88 -5.24 -1.87
CA ALA A 20 -12.70 -3.86 -1.46
C ALA A 20 -11.44 -3.20 -2.06
N LEU A 21 -10.51 -3.97 -2.65
CA LEU A 21 -9.35 -3.44 -3.37
C LEU A 21 -9.76 -2.87 -4.73
N PRO A 22 -9.00 -1.89 -5.26
CA PRO A 22 -9.10 -1.52 -6.67
C PRO A 22 -8.87 -2.74 -7.60
N PRO A 23 -9.49 -2.78 -8.79
CA PRO A 23 -10.35 -1.74 -9.37
C PRO A 23 -11.80 -1.72 -8.86
N PHE A 24 -12.25 -2.72 -8.06
CA PHE A 24 -13.64 -2.79 -7.59
C PHE A 24 -13.96 -1.71 -6.56
N GLY A 25 -13.10 -1.53 -5.54
CA GLY A 25 -13.20 -0.44 -4.57
C GLY A 25 -14.44 -0.53 -3.63
N TRP A 26 -15.03 -1.73 -3.44
CA TRP A 26 -16.21 -1.92 -2.57
C TRP A 26 -15.80 -1.89 -1.10
N TRP A 27 -15.31 -0.74 -0.65
CA TRP A 27 -14.67 -0.54 0.66
C TRP A 27 -15.43 -1.11 1.88
N PRO A 28 -16.79 -1.15 1.94
CA PRO A 28 -17.48 -1.72 3.10
C PRO A 28 -17.25 -3.22 3.26
N LEU A 29 -16.93 -3.93 2.17
CA LEU A 29 -16.70 -5.36 2.19
C LEU A 29 -15.45 -5.74 2.98
N ALA A 30 -14.44 -4.86 3.06
CA ALA A 30 -13.29 -5.08 3.93
C ALA A 30 -13.70 -5.18 5.40
N VAL A 31 -14.59 -4.29 5.85
CA VAL A 31 -15.16 -4.34 7.22
C VAL A 31 -15.93 -5.63 7.44
N GLY A 32 -16.74 -6.06 6.45
CA GLY A 32 -17.47 -7.34 6.47
C GLY A 32 -16.54 -8.55 6.58
N GLY A 33 -15.49 -8.59 5.76
CA GLY A 33 -14.46 -9.65 5.79
C GLY A 33 -13.76 -9.73 7.15
N VAL A 34 -13.36 -8.58 7.71
CA VAL A 34 -12.74 -8.50 9.04
C VAL A 34 -13.73 -8.85 10.15
N ALA A 35 -15.03 -8.55 10.00
CA ALA A 35 -16.05 -8.99 10.96
C ALA A 35 -16.17 -10.53 11.00
N ILE A 36 -16.13 -11.18 9.84
CA ILE A 36 -16.07 -12.65 9.76
C ILE A 36 -14.80 -13.15 10.44
N LEU A 37 -13.63 -12.56 10.14
CA LEU A 37 -12.35 -12.92 10.77
C LEU A 37 -12.42 -12.79 12.30
N ALA A 38 -12.99 -11.69 12.83
CA ALA A 38 -13.21 -11.48 14.27
C ALA A 38 -14.05 -12.60 14.89
N ALA A 39 -15.16 -12.96 14.24
CA ALA A 39 -16.02 -14.06 14.68
C ALA A 39 -15.28 -15.41 14.68
N ARG A 40 -14.37 -15.62 13.73
CA ARG A 40 -13.62 -16.87 13.57
C ARG A 40 -12.49 -17.03 14.58
N LEU A 41 -11.83 -15.94 14.99
CA LEU A 41 -10.69 -15.99 15.92
C LEU A 41 -11.09 -16.13 17.38
N ARG A 42 -12.28 -15.68 17.75
CA ARG A 42 -12.73 -15.51 19.15
C ARG A 42 -12.55 -16.75 20.03
N ASP A 43 -13.06 -17.90 19.59
CA ASP A 43 -13.13 -19.10 20.41
C ASP A 43 -12.23 -20.23 19.89
N ARG A 44 -11.15 -19.86 19.14
CA ARG A 44 -10.24 -20.81 18.50
C ARG A 44 -8.90 -20.92 19.21
N GLY A 45 -8.42 -22.17 19.35
CA GLY A 45 -7.05 -22.44 19.76
C GLY A 45 -6.03 -22.02 18.70
N LEU A 46 -4.75 -21.96 19.06
CA LEU A 46 -3.65 -21.45 18.22
C LEU A 46 -3.60 -22.09 16.82
N LYS A 47 -3.67 -23.43 16.72
CA LYS A 47 -3.63 -24.13 15.42
C LYS A 47 -4.75 -23.70 14.48
N ALA A 48 -5.96 -23.48 15.03
CA ALA A 48 -7.11 -23.06 14.23
C ALA A 48 -7.00 -21.56 13.84
N ARG A 49 -6.39 -20.70 14.66
CA ARG A 49 -6.12 -19.29 14.33
C ARG A 49 -5.06 -19.18 13.21
N ILE A 50 -4.02 -20.00 13.27
CA ILE A 50 -3.01 -20.13 12.21
C ILE A 50 -3.69 -20.52 10.88
N ALA A 51 -4.53 -21.56 10.90
CA ALA A 51 -5.26 -21.99 9.70
C ALA A 51 -6.21 -20.92 9.17
N THR A 52 -6.93 -20.22 10.06
CA THR A 52 -7.81 -19.09 9.68
C THR A 52 -7.00 -17.97 9.06
N GLY A 53 -5.86 -17.57 9.65
CA GLY A 53 -4.99 -16.55 9.10
C GLY A 53 -4.46 -16.90 7.70
N LEU A 54 -4.01 -18.15 7.50
CA LEU A 54 -3.52 -18.62 6.21
C LEU A 54 -4.63 -18.59 5.14
N VAL A 55 -5.79 -19.16 5.43
CA VAL A 55 -6.88 -19.24 4.44
C VAL A 55 -7.44 -17.85 4.11
N THR A 56 -7.61 -16.99 5.13
CA THR A 56 -8.03 -15.59 4.89
C THR A 56 -6.96 -14.81 4.13
N GLY A 57 -5.67 -14.99 4.48
CA GLY A 57 -4.56 -14.38 3.76
C GLY A 57 -4.51 -14.80 2.29
N ILE A 58 -4.65 -16.10 1.99
CA ILE A 58 -4.73 -16.61 0.61
C ILE A 58 -5.95 -16.02 -0.11
N GLY A 59 -7.12 -15.95 0.54
CA GLY A 59 -8.32 -15.34 -0.03
C GLY A 59 -8.17 -13.87 -0.36
N LEU A 60 -7.34 -13.15 0.38
CA LEU A 60 -7.00 -11.75 0.09
C LEU A 60 -5.91 -11.64 -0.98
N LEU A 61 -4.79 -12.34 -0.79
CA LEU A 61 -3.54 -12.03 -1.51
C LEU A 61 -3.42 -12.77 -2.84
N LEU A 62 -4.02 -13.97 -2.97
CA LEU A 62 -3.98 -14.65 -4.26
C LEU A 62 -4.68 -13.82 -5.35
N PRO A 63 -5.93 -13.35 -5.18
CA PRO A 63 -6.51 -12.45 -6.18
C PRO A 63 -6.00 -11.00 -6.07
N GLY A 64 -5.59 -10.53 -4.88
CA GLY A 64 -5.03 -9.18 -4.69
C GLY A 64 -3.70 -8.95 -5.40
N LEU A 65 -2.94 -10.01 -5.65
CA LEU A 65 -1.66 -10.02 -6.37
C LEU A 65 -1.79 -10.66 -7.77
N ALA A 66 -3.00 -10.79 -8.34
CA ALA A 66 -3.20 -11.47 -9.61
C ALA A 66 -2.48 -10.82 -10.81
N TRP A 67 -2.12 -9.55 -10.70
CA TRP A 67 -1.27 -8.86 -11.68
C TRP A 67 0.10 -9.56 -11.89
N MET A 68 0.58 -10.34 -10.91
CA MET A 68 1.83 -11.09 -11.01
C MET A 68 1.75 -12.32 -11.94
N ILE A 69 0.56 -12.76 -12.33
CA ILE A 69 0.36 -13.90 -13.23
C ILE A 69 1.13 -13.71 -14.54
N GLU A 70 1.16 -12.46 -15.04
CA GLU A 70 1.81 -12.12 -16.31
C GLU A 70 3.33 -12.32 -16.28
N PHE A 71 3.94 -12.23 -15.10
CA PHE A 71 5.38 -12.44 -14.94
C PHE A 71 5.71 -13.91 -14.69
N SER A 72 5.04 -14.53 -13.72
CA SER A 72 5.30 -15.88 -13.31
C SER A 72 4.12 -16.47 -12.56
N PRO A 73 3.27 -17.31 -13.17
CA PRO A 73 2.17 -17.97 -12.47
C PRO A 73 2.61 -18.75 -11.22
N PRO A 74 3.73 -19.53 -11.22
CA PRO A 74 4.24 -20.14 -10.00
C PRO A 74 4.72 -19.12 -8.97
N GLY A 75 5.39 -18.06 -9.41
CA GLY A 75 5.86 -16.96 -8.56
C GLY A 75 4.72 -16.22 -7.88
N TRP A 76 3.62 -15.98 -8.59
CA TRP A 76 2.40 -15.41 -8.04
C TRP A 76 1.82 -16.24 -6.89
N VAL A 77 1.67 -17.56 -7.09
CA VAL A 77 1.16 -18.46 -6.04
C VAL A 77 2.09 -18.47 -4.83
N LEU A 78 3.40 -18.56 -5.07
CA LEU A 78 4.40 -18.55 -4.01
C LEU A 78 4.39 -17.23 -3.22
N ALA A 79 4.35 -16.10 -3.91
CA ALA A 79 4.25 -14.78 -3.29
C ALA A 79 2.98 -14.65 -2.43
N ALA A 80 1.83 -15.07 -2.95
CA ALA A 80 0.57 -15.04 -2.20
C ALA A 80 0.63 -15.90 -0.92
N ILE A 81 1.30 -17.06 -0.97
CA ILE A 81 1.48 -17.94 0.21
C ILE A 81 2.43 -17.28 1.23
N ILE A 82 3.59 -16.77 0.77
CA ILE A 82 4.59 -16.12 1.64
C ILE A 82 3.96 -14.89 2.31
N GLU A 83 3.32 -14.03 1.54
CA GLU A 83 2.65 -12.83 2.05
C GLU A 83 1.50 -13.18 3.01
N SER A 84 0.81 -14.31 2.81
CA SER A 84 -0.21 -14.80 3.75
C SER A 84 0.36 -15.21 5.11
N ALA A 85 1.67 -15.50 5.21
CA ALA A 85 2.30 -15.81 6.49
C ALA A 85 2.24 -14.63 7.48
N PHE A 86 2.22 -13.40 6.99
CA PHE A 86 2.02 -12.22 7.85
C PHE A 86 0.62 -12.19 8.47
N PHE A 87 -0.41 -12.57 7.72
CA PHE A 87 -1.77 -12.76 8.26
C PHE A 87 -1.83 -13.91 9.27
N VAL A 88 -1.07 -14.98 9.04
CA VAL A 88 -0.92 -16.07 10.04
C VAL A 88 -0.36 -15.51 11.34
N LEU A 89 0.74 -14.73 11.28
CA LEU A 89 1.33 -14.12 12.47
C LEU A 89 0.34 -13.18 13.15
N GLY A 90 -0.30 -12.28 12.40
CA GLY A 90 -1.31 -11.36 12.91
C GLY A 90 -2.48 -12.07 13.62
N CYS A 91 -2.97 -13.17 13.06
CA CYS A 91 -4.05 -13.97 13.67
C CYS A 91 -3.56 -14.82 14.86
N ALA A 92 -2.33 -15.32 14.81
CA ALA A 92 -1.75 -16.16 15.88
C ALA A 92 -1.53 -15.38 17.19
N VAL A 93 -1.14 -14.11 17.10
CA VAL A 93 -0.88 -13.25 18.26
C VAL A 93 -2.17 -12.74 18.94
N VAL A 94 -3.33 -12.83 18.29
CA VAL A 94 -4.62 -12.44 18.87
C VAL A 94 -5.00 -13.42 20.00
N PRO A 95 -5.30 -12.99 21.24
CA PRO A 95 -5.73 -13.89 22.31
C PRO A 95 -7.10 -14.50 22.06
N PRO A 96 -7.38 -15.71 22.57
CA PRO A 96 -8.72 -16.30 22.48
C PRO A 96 -9.72 -15.63 23.43
N GLY A 97 -11.02 -15.90 23.23
CA GLY A 97 -12.10 -15.45 24.09
C GLY A 97 -12.51 -13.99 23.87
N ARG A 98 -13.08 -13.37 24.89
CA ARG A 98 -13.67 -12.02 24.79
C ARG A 98 -12.64 -10.94 24.42
N TRP A 99 -11.38 -11.13 24.78
CA TRP A 99 -10.30 -10.18 24.56
C TRP A 99 -9.69 -10.23 23.15
N SER A 100 -10.11 -11.21 22.34
CA SER A 100 -9.78 -11.22 20.90
C SER A 100 -10.21 -9.93 20.19
N ALA A 101 -11.28 -9.30 20.66
CA ALA A 101 -11.78 -8.03 20.13
C ALA A 101 -10.79 -6.86 20.33
N LEU A 102 -10.04 -6.85 21.44
CA LEU A 102 -9.00 -5.87 21.71
C LEU A 102 -7.70 -6.20 20.93
N GLY A 103 -7.40 -7.50 20.79
CA GLY A 103 -6.17 -7.95 20.15
C GLY A 103 -6.21 -7.91 18.62
N LEU A 104 -7.39 -8.07 17.98
CA LEU A 104 -7.46 -8.18 16.51
C LEU A 104 -6.95 -6.94 15.76
N PRO A 105 -7.32 -5.70 16.11
CA PRO A 105 -6.77 -4.52 15.44
C PRO A 105 -5.23 -4.47 15.51
N GLY A 106 -4.66 -4.77 16.69
CA GLY A 106 -3.21 -4.85 16.86
C GLY A 106 -2.56 -5.97 16.05
N GLY A 107 -3.20 -7.12 15.94
CA GLY A 107 -2.73 -8.23 15.10
C GLY A 107 -2.68 -7.87 13.62
N LEU A 108 -3.70 -7.16 13.12
CA LEU A 108 -3.74 -6.67 11.74
C LEU A 108 -2.66 -5.61 11.49
N VAL A 109 -2.46 -4.68 12.43
CA VAL A 109 -1.37 -3.68 12.34
C VAL A 109 -0.01 -4.36 12.26
N LEU A 110 0.26 -5.36 13.11
CA LEU A 110 1.55 -6.08 13.05
C LEU A 110 1.74 -6.85 11.74
N ALA A 111 0.69 -7.48 11.22
CA ALA A 111 0.75 -8.17 9.93
C ALA A 111 1.11 -7.19 8.80
N GLU A 112 0.43 -6.06 8.71
CA GLU A 112 0.67 -5.04 7.68
C GLU A 112 2.03 -4.34 7.88
N ALA A 113 2.44 -4.04 9.12
CA ALA A 113 3.72 -3.41 9.41
C ALA A 113 4.90 -4.31 9.01
N LEU A 114 4.85 -5.59 9.36
CA LEU A 114 5.88 -6.56 8.99
C LEU A 114 5.94 -6.75 7.47
N ARG A 115 4.79 -6.89 6.83
CA ARG A 115 4.65 -7.05 5.39
C ARG A 115 5.14 -5.82 4.62
N GLY A 116 4.92 -4.62 5.16
CA GLY A 116 5.41 -3.36 4.59
C GLY A 116 6.88 -3.05 4.87
N ALA A 117 7.58 -3.86 5.68
CA ALA A 117 8.98 -3.65 6.04
C ALA A 117 9.92 -4.78 5.60
N TRP A 118 9.41 -6.02 5.43
CA TRP A 118 10.22 -7.21 5.18
C TRP A 118 9.46 -8.20 4.29
N PRO A 119 10.15 -8.96 3.40
CA PRO A 119 11.57 -8.84 3.03
C PRO A 119 11.84 -7.67 2.05
N TRP A 120 13.11 -7.37 1.81
CA TRP A 120 13.59 -6.42 0.79
C TRP A 120 12.97 -5.02 0.83
N GLY A 121 12.64 -4.54 2.01
CA GLY A 121 11.94 -3.26 2.21
C GLY A 121 10.42 -3.40 2.27
N GLY A 122 9.88 -4.62 2.06
CA GLY A 122 8.46 -4.94 2.15
C GLY A 122 7.71 -4.96 0.81
N VAL A 123 6.48 -5.49 0.86
CA VAL A 123 5.55 -5.56 -0.29
C VAL A 123 4.20 -4.96 0.13
N PRO A 124 4.08 -3.62 0.25
CA PRO A 124 2.85 -2.96 0.72
C PRO A 124 1.80 -2.81 -0.40
N ILE A 125 1.56 -3.88 -1.15
CA ILE A 125 0.52 -3.96 -2.20
C ILE A 125 -0.63 -4.83 -1.71
N ALA A 126 -1.87 -4.51 -2.09
CA ALA A 126 -3.09 -5.18 -1.64
C ALA A 126 -3.27 -5.14 -0.10
N THR A 127 -3.04 -3.96 0.49
CA THR A 127 -3.16 -3.72 1.94
C THR A 127 -4.58 -3.39 2.36
N LEU A 128 -4.88 -3.55 3.67
CA LEU A 128 -6.15 -3.09 4.24
C LEU A 128 -6.37 -1.59 4.06
N ALA A 129 -5.30 -0.79 4.07
CA ALA A 129 -5.40 0.64 3.80
C ALA A 129 -5.87 0.92 2.36
N GLN A 130 -5.35 0.22 1.37
CA GLN A 130 -5.74 0.38 -0.03
C GLN A 130 -7.20 -0.01 -0.28
N THR A 131 -7.78 -0.91 0.52
CA THR A 131 -9.22 -1.21 0.47
C THR A 131 -10.09 0.01 0.81
N GLN A 132 -9.52 1.01 1.47
CA GLN A 132 -10.23 2.21 1.95
C GLN A 132 -9.90 3.47 1.15
N ALA A 133 -9.03 3.39 0.13
CA ALA A 133 -8.57 4.57 -0.62
C ALA A 133 -9.73 5.38 -1.25
N GLY A 134 -10.85 4.72 -1.60
CA GLY A 134 -12.09 5.36 -2.06
C GLY A 134 -13.15 5.55 -0.97
N GLY A 135 -12.89 5.13 0.26
CA GLY A 135 -13.85 5.15 1.38
C GLY A 135 -13.56 6.27 2.40
N PRO A 136 -14.49 6.48 3.34
CA PRO A 136 -14.38 7.56 4.33
C PRO A 136 -13.23 7.33 5.32
N LEU A 137 -12.76 6.09 5.51
CA LEU A 137 -11.67 5.79 6.44
C LEU A 137 -10.29 6.22 5.91
N ALA A 138 -10.16 6.57 4.63
CA ALA A 138 -8.89 7.02 4.05
C ALA A 138 -8.31 8.24 4.79
N VAL A 139 -9.15 9.17 5.25
CA VAL A 139 -8.71 10.39 5.96
C VAL A 139 -7.92 10.07 7.24
N ILE A 140 -8.09 8.86 7.80
CA ILE A 140 -7.35 8.41 9.00
C ILE A 140 -5.84 8.35 8.72
N GLY A 141 -5.45 8.14 7.45
CA GLY A 141 -4.06 8.20 7.02
C GLY A 141 -3.35 9.50 7.41
N ARG A 142 -4.06 10.63 7.41
CA ARG A 142 -3.53 11.94 7.83
C ARG A 142 -3.09 11.95 9.29
N LEU A 143 -3.84 11.26 10.15
CA LEU A 143 -3.57 11.25 11.60
C LEU A 143 -2.42 10.32 11.97
N ALA A 144 -2.44 9.06 11.48
CA ALA A 144 -1.49 8.04 11.91
C ALA A 144 -1.18 6.97 10.82
N GLY A 145 -1.30 7.32 9.55
CA GLY A 145 -0.85 6.52 8.40
C GLY A 145 -1.72 5.33 8.01
N PRO A 146 -1.24 4.51 7.07
CA PRO A 146 -2.00 3.39 6.53
C PRO A 146 -2.26 2.31 7.57
N LEU A 147 -1.35 2.12 8.53
CA LEU A 147 -1.54 1.17 9.62
C LEU A 147 -2.72 1.56 10.52
N ALA A 148 -3.00 2.87 10.70
CA ALA A 148 -4.17 3.34 11.44
C ALA A 148 -5.47 3.08 10.69
N ILE A 149 -5.46 3.14 9.36
CA ILE A 149 -6.60 2.71 8.54
C ILE A 149 -6.86 1.22 8.78
N ALA A 150 -5.81 0.37 8.72
CA ALA A 150 -5.93 -1.06 8.99
C ALA A 150 -6.45 -1.35 10.41
N ALA A 151 -5.95 -0.65 11.42
CA ALA A 151 -6.46 -0.75 12.80
C ALA A 151 -7.96 -0.39 12.89
N THR A 152 -8.36 0.70 12.20
CA THR A 152 -9.76 1.16 12.24
C THR A 152 -10.70 0.23 11.49
N VAL A 153 -10.26 -0.36 10.36
CA VAL A 153 -10.99 -1.46 9.69
C VAL A 153 -11.15 -2.64 10.67
N GLY A 154 -10.10 -2.95 11.45
CA GLY A 154 -10.13 -3.96 12.51
C GLY A 154 -11.17 -3.64 13.59
N ILE A 155 -11.18 -2.41 14.10
CA ILE A 155 -12.15 -1.93 15.10
C ILE A 155 -13.58 -1.96 14.56
N ALA A 156 -13.78 -1.49 13.31
CA ALA A 156 -15.08 -1.49 12.64
C ALA A 156 -15.59 -2.92 12.40
N GLY A 157 -14.71 -3.85 12.00
CA GLY A 157 -15.04 -5.27 11.86
C GLY A 157 -15.47 -5.91 13.20
N VAL A 158 -14.73 -5.61 14.28
CA VAL A 158 -15.13 -6.03 15.64
C VAL A 158 -16.48 -5.43 16.04
N ALA A 159 -16.69 -4.13 15.77
CA ALA A 159 -17.97 -3.49 16.06
C ALA A 159 -19.12 -4.21 15.36
N LEU A 160 -19.00 -4.48 14.08
CA LEU A 160 -19.99 -5.19 13.28
C LEU A 160 -20.26 -6.61 13.82
N GLU A 161 -19.20 -7.36 14.11
CA GLU A 161 -19.32 -8.71 14.71
C GLU A 161 -20.10 -8.69 16.03
N ARG A 162 -19.79 -7.73 16.92
CA ARG A 162 -20.46 -7.58 18.23
C ARG A 162 -21.91 -7.18 18.06
N LEU A 163 -22.24 -6.25 17.17
CA LEU A 163 -23.60 -5.82 16.88
C LEU A 163 -24.46 -6.97 16.33
N VAL A 164 -23.92 -7.72 15.36
CA VAL A 164 -24.60 -8.90 14.79
C VAL A 164 -24.88 -9.96 15.85
N ARG A 165 -23.98 -10.15 16.81
CA ARG A 165 -24.17 -11.06 17.96
C ARG A 165 -24.98 -10.46 19.09
N ARG A 166 -25.55 -9.27 18.92
CA ARG A 166 -26.36 -8.57 19.94
C ARG A 166 -25.61 -8.18 21.21
N HIS A 167 -24.30 -8.07 21.15
CA HIS A 167 -23.46 -7.51 22.21
C HIS A 167 -23.41 -5.98 22.09
N TRP A 168 -24.57 -5.32 22.25
CA TRP A 168 -24.81 -3.94 21.89
C TRP A 168 -23.83 -2.94 22.53
N LEU A 169 -23.53 -3.07 23.81
CA LEU A 169 -22.62 -2.15 24.52
C LEU A 169 -21.20 -2.18 23.96
N THR A 170 -20.65 -3.38 23.76
CA THR A 170 -19.28 -3.53 23.23
C THR A 170 -19.23 -3.21 21.75
N GLY A 171 -20.26 -3.51 20.97
CA GLY A 171 -20.37 -3.15 19.56
C GLY A 171 -20.48 -1.64 19.36
N ALA A 172 -21.37 -0.99 20.10
CA ALA A 172 -21.51 0.46 20.07
C ALA A 172 -20.24 1.18 20.55
N GLY A 173 -19.59 0.67 21.62
CA GLY A 173 -18.31 1.23 22.08
C GLY A 173 -17.22 1.16 21.03
N ALA A 174 -17.08 0.04 20.31
CA ALA A 174 -16.12 -0.08 19.22
C ALA A 174 -16.48 0.83 18.01
N ALA A 175 -17.77 0.95 17.67
CA ALA A 175 -18.23 1.86 16.62
C ALA A 175 -17.97 3.33 16.97
N LEU A 176 -18.23 3.71 18.22
CA LEU A 176 -17.92 5.06 18.72
C LEU A 176 -16.42 5.36 18.68
N LEU A 177 -15.57 4.38 19.04
CA LEU A 177 -14.13 4.52 18.95
C LEU A 177 -13.69 4.75 17.49
N ALA A 178 -14.18 3.94 16.55
CA ALA A 178 -13.88 4.14 15.13
C ALA A 178 -14.35 5.51 14.62
N GLY A 179 -15.54 5.94 15.03
CA GLY A 179 -16.09 7.26 14.74
C GLY A 179 -15.26 8.39 15.33
N ALA A 180 -14.80 8.26 16.58
CA ALA A 180 -13.93 9.24 17.23
C ALA A 180 -12.58 9.38 16.53
N VAL A 181 -11.96 8.26 16.10
CA VAL A 181 -10.73 8.28 15.30
C VAL A 181 -10.96 8.99 13.98
N LEU A 182 -12.09 8.72 13.30
CA LEU A 182 -12.45 9.35 12.04
C LEU A 182 -12.60 10.89 12.22
N VAL A 183 -13.33 11.34 13.26
CA VAL A 183 -13.50 12.77 13.57
C VAL A 183 -12.17 13.44 13.90
N ALA A 184 -11.33 12.78 14.70
CA ALA A 184 -10.00 13.30 15.03
C ALA A 184 -9.12 13.43 13.78
N ALA A 185 -9.19 12.46 12.86
CA ALA A 185 -8.45 12.50 11.60
C ALA A 185 -8.97 13.61 10.66
N ALA A 186 -10.28 13.78 10.58
CA ALA A 186 -10.87 14.86 9.78
C ALA A 186 -10.50 16.28 10.30
N ALA A 187 -10.32 16.41 11.64
CA ALA A 187 -9.88 17.65 12.28
C ALA A 187 -8.35 17.82 12.33
N ALA A 188 -7.58 16.81 11.92
CA ALA A 188 -6.12 16.86 11.97
C ALA A 188 -5.57 17.85 10.93
N PRO A 189 -4.49 18.59 11.26
CA PRO A 189 -3.86 19.51 10.31
C PRO A 189 -3.30 18.76 9.09
N ASP A 190 -3.49 19.38 7.92
CA ASP A 190 -3.08 18.83 6.61
C ASP A 190 -2.12 19.74 5.85
N GLY A 191 -1.55 20.73 6.53
CA GLY A 191 -0.71 21.75 5.93
C GLY A 191 -1.49 22.99 5.50
N ARG A 192 -0.82 23.85 4.72
CA ARG A 192 -1.40 25.09 4.18
C ARG A 192 -0.94 25.29 2.73
N THR A 193 -1.81 25.81 1.89
CA THR A 193 -1.49 26.23 0.53
C THR A 193 -0.59 27.46 0.56
N VAL A 194 0.48 27.46 -0.21
CA VAL A 194 1.46 28.56 -0.35
C VAL A 194 1.54 29.09 -1.78
N GLY A 195 0.88 28.44 -2.73
CA GLY A 195 0.84 28.82 -4.13
C GLY A 195 0.25 27.71 -4.98
N THR A 196 0.36 27.85 -6.27
CA THR A 196 -0.07 26.87 -7.26
C THR A 196 1.00 26.71 -8.35
N LEU A 197 0.94 25.60 -9.08
CA LEU A 197 1.69 25.34 -10.33
C LEU A 197 0.69 25.03 -11.44
N ASP A 198 0.92 25.58 -12.62
CA ASP A 198 0.24 25.16 -13.83
C ASP A 198 1.04 23.97 -14.43
N VAL A 199 0.45 22.78 -14.41
CA VAL A 199 1.13 21.50 -14.67
C VAL A 199 0.46 20.76 -15.81
N ALA A 200 1.27 20.19 -16.72
CA ALA A 200 0.82 19.18 -17.67
C ALA A 200 1.38 17.81 -17.33
N VAL A 201 0.62 16.78 -17.61
CA VAL A 201 1.03 15.37 -17.57
C VAL A 201 0.88 14.79 -18.96
N VAL A 202 1.93 14.18 -19.46
CA VAL A 202 1.95 13.59 -20.81
C VAL A 202 1.87 12.07 -20.69
N GLN A 203 0.89 11.46 -21.37
CA GLN A 203 0.76 10.03 -21.58
C GLN A 203 0.90 9.73 -23.07
N GLY A 204 1.98 9.05 -23.47
CA GLY A 204 2.19 8.68 -24.87
C GLY A 204 1.23 7.62 -25.38
N GLY A 205 0.67 6.82 -24.48
CA GLY A 205 -0.24 5.73 -24.85
C GLY A 205 0.47 4.54 -25.50
N GLY A 206 -0.32 3.64 -26.05
CA GLY A 206 0.17 2.48 -26.78
C GLY A 206 -0.28 1.13 -26.22
N PRO A 207 0.25 0.03 -26.76
CA PRO A 207 -0.12 -1.32 -26.35
C PRO A 207 0.29 -1.61 -24.91
N ARG A 208 -0.45 -2.51 -24.26
CA ARG A 208 -0.24 -2.93 -22.88
C ARG A 208 0.02 -4.45 -22.80
N GLY A 209 0.74 -4.88 -21.77
CA GLY A 209 1.10 -6.29 -21.60
C GLY A 209 2.29 -6.71 -22.47
N GLU A 210 2.97 -5.79 -23.12
CA GLU A 210 4.21 -6.07 -23.82
C GLU A 210 5.40 -6.11 -22.84
N ARG A 211 6.28 -7.06 -23.06
CA ARG A 211 7.57 -7.08 -22.33
C ARG A 211 8.46 -5.93 -22.80
N SER A 212 9.26 -5.41 -21.88
CA SER A 212 10.26 -4.40 -22.21
C SER A 212 11.19 -4.90 -23.34
N SER A 213 11.41 -4.05 -24.32
CA SER A 213 12.33 -4.28 -25.42
C SER A 213 12.80 -2.93 -26.01
N PRO A 214 13.98 -2.86 -26.65
CA PRO A 214 14.45 -1.62 -27.27
C PRO A 214 13.47 -1.03 -28.29
N ALA A 215 12.68 -1.86 -28.97
CA ALA A 215 11.67 -1.40 -29.91
C ALA A 215 10.44 -0.83 -29.22
N ALA A 216 10.00 -1.44 -28.10
CA ALA A 216 8.90 -0.92 -27.29
C ALA A 216 9.29 0.41 -26.62
N GLY A 217 10.51 0.52 -26.08
CA GLY A 217 11.03 1.75 -25.50
C GLY A 217 11.06 2.91 -26.53
N ARG A 218 11.61 2.68 -27.73
CA ARG A 218 11.58 3.71 -28.79
C ARG A 218 10.16 4.13 -29.18
N ARG A 219 9.22 3.18 -29.30
CA ARG A 219 7.81 3.55 -29.59
C ARG A 219 7.20 4.41 -28.47
N ALA A 220 7.47 4.05 -27.21
CA ALA A 220 7.02 4.84 -26.08
C ALA A 220 7.60 6.25 -26.09
N PHE A 221 8.91 6.39 -26.33
CA PHE A 221 9.57 7.68 -26.47
C PHE A 221 8.96 8.54 -27.56
N GLU A 222 8.84 8.02 -28.79
CA GLU A 222 8.26 8.76 -29.93
C GLU A 222 6.81 9.20 -29.64
N ALA A 223 6.02 8.32 -29.01
CA ALA A 223 4.63 8.64 -28.63
C ALA A 223 4.56 9.78 -27.61
N HIS A 224 5.54 9.88 -26.69
CA HIS A 224 5.59 10.99 -25.72
C HIS A 224 6.06 12.29 -26.38
N ILE A 225 7.01 12.25 -27.31
CA ILE A 225 7.39 13.41 -28.12
C ILE A 225 6.17 13.91 -28.92
N GLU A 226 5.44 13.01 -29.57
CA GLU A 226 4.25 13.37 -30.36
C GLU A 226 3.15 13.98 -29.47
N ALA A 227 2.81 13.33 -28.35
CA ALA A 227 1.82 13.84 -27.41
C ALA A 227 2.22 15.21 -26.83
N SER A 228 3.51 15.45 -26.61
CA SER A 228 4.02 16.72 -26.07
C SER A 228 3.80 17.91 -27.00
N ALA A 229 3.51 17.68 -28.29
CA ALA A 229 3.15 18.76 -29.20
C ALA A 229 1.80 19.44 -28.85
N GLU A 230 0.96 18.78 -28.01
CA GLU A 230 -0.29 19.34 -27.51
C GLU A 230 -0.11 20.17 -26.21
N VAL A 231 1.10 20.16 -25.61
CA VAL A 231 1.40 20.93 -24.41
C VAL A 231 1.61 22.40 -24.78
N PRO A 232 0.86 23.35 -24.19
CA PRO A 232 1.12 24.77 -24.42
C PRO A 232 2.43 25.19 -23.75
N PRO A 233 3.18 26.11 -24.36
CA PRO A 233 4.40 26.63 -23.75
C PRO A 233 4.13 27.51 -22.54
N GLY A 234 5.13 27.63 -21.65
CA GLY A 234 5.09 28.54 -20.49
C GLY A 234 4.34 27.98 -19.27
N LEU A 235 4.12 26.67 -19.19
CA LEU A 235 3.67 26.03 -17.97
C LEU A 235 4.81 25.98 -16.95
N ASP A 236 4.46 25.88 -15.66
CA ASP A 236 5.47 25.76 -14.60
C ASP A 236 6.16 24.38 -14.63
N LEU A 237 5.43 23.32 -15.03
CA LEU A 237 5.91 21.94 -14.99
C LEU A 237 5.23 21.08 -16.05
N VAL A 238 6.03 20.25 -16.73
CA VAL A 238 5.55 19.12 -17.53
C VAL A 238 6.15 17.84 -16.95
N LEU A 239 5.30 16.83 -16.66
CA LEU A 239 5.71 15.56 -16.11
C LEU A 239 5.55 14.44 -17.15
N TRP A 240 6.64 13.75 -17.45
CA TRP A 240 6.69 12.49 -18.18
C TRP A 240 6.77 11.29 -17.22
N PRO A 241 6.33 10.10 -17.64
CA PRO A 241 6.38 8.87 -16.84
C PRO A 241 7.81 8.34 -16.61
N GLU A 242 7.88 7.29 -15.78
CA GLU A 242 9.05 6.44 -15.61
C GLU A 242 9.40 5.72 -16.92
N ASP A 243 10.70 5.50 -17.18
CA ASP A 243 11.20 4.60 -18.23
C ASP A 243 10.96 5.07 -19.68
N VAL A 244 10.64 6.35 -19.89
CA VAL A 244 10.37 6.84 -21.24
C VAL A 244 11.66 7.07 -22.03
N VAL A 245 12.74 7.46 -21.35
CA VAL A 245 14.08 7.57 -21.93
C VAL A 245 14.92 6.39 -21.48
N ASP A 246 14.94 5.31 -22.25
CA ASP A 246 15.69 4.07 -21.96
C ASP A 246 16.86 3.94 -22.94
N VAL A 247 18.06 4.20 -22.44
CA VAL A 247 19.28 4.33 -23.26
C VAL A 247 20.48 3.57 -22.67
N ARG A 248 21.54 3.44 -23.45
CA ARG A 248 22.83 2.96 -22.99
C ARG A 248 23.75 4.12 -22.66
N GLY A 249 24.25 4.15 -21.42
CA GLY A 249 25.07 5.24 -20.93
C GLY A 249 24.24 6.46 -20.47
N PRO A 250 24.87 7.63 -20.28
CA PRO A 250 24.20 8.81 -19.75
C PRO A 250 23.06 9.28 -20.64
N ALA A 251 21.87 9.43 -20.07
CA ALA A 251 20.65 9.74 -20.82
C ALA A 251 20.75 11.08 -21.57
N LEU A 252 21.27 12.10 -20.94
CA LEU A 252 21.33 13.45 -21.52
C LEU A 252 22.39 13.62 -22.65
N GLU A 253 23.28 12.65 -22.81
CA GLU A 253 24.24 12.60 -23.91
C GLU A 253 23.72 11.79 -25.10
N SER A 254 22.59 11.11 -24.97
CA SER A 254 21.96 10.30 -26.02
C SER A 254 21.18 11.17 -27.01
N GLU A 255 20.80 10.58 -28.16
CA GLU A 255 19.90 11.21 -29.13
C GLU A 255 18.55 11.57 -28.50
N GLU A 256 17.98 10.65 -27.73
CA GLU A 256 16.73 10.85 -27.01
C GLU A 256 16.85 11.98 -25.97
N GLY A 257 17.95 12.00 -25.22
CA GLY A 257 18.22 13.03 -24.22
C GLY A 257 18.36 14.43 -24.81
N ILE A 258 19.03 14.57 -25.93
CA ILE A 258 19.13 15.85 -26.66
C ILE A 258 17.77 16.34 -27.12
N ARG A 259 16.90 15.44 -27.63
CA ARG A 259 15.53 15.79 -28.04
C ARG A 259 14.66 16.23 -26.87
N VAL A 260 14.84 15.63 -25.69
CA VAL A 260 14.12 16.02 -24.48
C VAL A 260 14.59 17.39 -23.95
N GLN A 261 15.89 17.67 -24.04
CA GLN A 261 16.45 19.00 -23.74
C GLN A 261 15.90 20.08 -24.69
N ASP A 262 15.87 19.81 -26.01
CA ASP A 262 15.27 20.69 -27.00
C ASP A 262 13.78 20.91 -26.76
N LEU A 263 13.05 19.86 -26.33
CA LEU A 263 11.63 19.95 -25.97
C LEU A 263 11.40 20.85 -24.77
N ALA A 264 12.23 20.77 -23.71
CA ALA A 264 12.15 21.66 -22.55
C ALA A 264 12.32 23.14 -22.97
N VAL A 265 13.28 23.42 -23.85
CA VAL A 265 13.48 24.77 -24.44
C VAL A 265 12.28 25.19 -25.28
N GLN A 266 11.77 24.31 -26.14
CA GLN A 266 10.63 24.62 -27.00
C GLN A 266 9.36 24.95 -26.23
N LEU A 267 9.12 24.22 -25.12
CA LEU A 267 7.96 24.41 -24.25
C LEU A 267 8.14 25.55 -23.23
N ASP A 268 9.35 26.11 -23.10
CA ASP A 268 9.70 27.14 -22.09
C ASP A 268 9.19 26.74 -20.70
N THR A 269 9.53 25.51 -20.27
CA THR A 269 9.01 24.90 -19.04
C THR A 269 10.05 24.07 -18.32
N THR A 270 9.84 23.81 -17.03
CA THR A 270 10.54 22.73 -16.34
C THR A 270 9.96 21.39 -16.79
N LEU A 271 10.76 20.56 -17.46
CA LEU A 271 10.37 19.22 -17.90
C LEU A 271 10.99 18.15 -17.00
N VAL A 272 10.14 17.33 -16.38
CA VAL A 272 10.56 16.23 -15.52
C VAL A 272 10.29 14.91 -16.23
N VAL A 273 11.36 14.11 -16.44
CA VAL A 273 11.31 12.88 -17.24
C VAL A 273 11.91 11.70 -16.49
N GLY A 274 11.30 10.50 -16.68
CA GLY A 274 11.86 9.24 -16.22
C GLY A 274 12.89 8.69 -17.20
N VAL A 275 14.09 8.38 -16.70
CA VAL A 275 15.20 7.87 -17.49
C VAL A 275 15.69 6.52 -16.94
N VAL A 276 16.10 5.62 -17.86
CA VAL A 276 16.85 4.42 -17.55
C VAL A 276 18.15 4.46 -18.30
N GLU A 277 19.24 4.34 -17.57
CA GLU A 277 20.61 4.42 -18.08
C GLU A 277 21.30 3.06 -17.92
N GLY A 278 21.43 2.32 -19.02
CA GLY A 278 22.02 0.99 -19.01
C GLY A 278 23.55 1.04 -19.10
N TYR A 279 24.24 0.48 -18.11
CA TYR A 279 25.68 0.27 -18.06
C TYR A 279 26.04 -1.22 -18.25
N ARG A 280 27.33 -1.55 -18.18
CA ARG A 280 27.81 -2.92 -18.43
C ARG A 280 27.29 -3.92 -17.37
N ASP A 281 27.27 -3.52 -16.11
CA ASP A 281 27.03 -4.38 -14.93
C ASP A 281 25.81 -4.01 -14.13
N HIS A 282 25.24 -2.84 -14.34
CA HIS A 282 24.04 -2.32 -13.68
C HIS A 282 23.21 -1.44 -14.63
N PHE A 283 22.11 -0.92 -14.13
CA PHE A 283 21.39 0.20 -14.73
C PHE A 283 20.91 1.16 -13.65
N ASP A 284 20.75 2.43 -14.00
CA ASP A 284 20.15 3.45 -13.14
C ASP A 284 18.72 3.70 -13.59
N ASN A 285 17.79 3.80 -12.64
CA ASN A 285 16.41 4.25 -12.84
C ASN A 285 16.26 5.58 -12.11
N ALA A 286 16.01 6.66 -12.84
CA ALA A 286 16.01 7.99 -12.27
C ALA A 286 14.91 8.88 -12.84
N THR A 287 14.65 9.97 -12.15
CA THR A 287 13.87 11.11 -12.61
C THR A 287 14.79 12.32 -12.73
N VAL A 288 14.82 12.92 -13.92
CA VAL A 288 15.64 14.09 -14.23
C VAL A 288 14.74 15.29 -14.45
N ALA A 289 15.08 16.43 -13.83
CA ALA A 289 14.44 17.72 -14.06
C ALA A 289 15.32 18.56 -14.99
N LEU A 290 14.75 19.02 -16.10
CA LEU A 290 15.36 19.93 -17.06
C LEU A 290 14.69 21.29 -16.93
N GLY A 291 15.50 22.35 -16.87
CA GLY A 291 15.01 23.72 -16.90
C GLY A 291 14.53 24.16 -18.29
N PRO A 292 13.91 25.35 -18.41
CA PRO A 292 13.48 25.91 -19.69
C PRO A 292 14.65 26.25 -20.63
N ASP A 293 15.87 26.22 -20.14
CA ASP A 293 17.11 26.32 -20.91
C ASP A 293 17.65 24.97 -21.44
N GLY A 294 16.92 23.90 -21.18
CA GLY A 294 17.29 22.53 -21.54
C GLY A 294 18.36 21.90 -20.63
N GLN A 295 18.87 22.65 -19.64
CA GLN A 295 19.89 22.12 -18.75
C GLN A 295 19.30 21.32 -17.59
N GLN A 296 20.04 20.29 -17.14
CA GLN A 296 19.66 19.56 -15.94
C GLN A 296 19.70 20.47 -14.71
N VAL A 297 18.57 20.59 -14.03
CA VAL A 297 18.44 21.34 -12.78
C VAL A 297 18.68 20.44 -11.59
N ASP A 298 18.11 19.23 -11.61
CA ASP A 298 18.24 18.26 -10.53
C ASP A 298 17.97 16.83 -11.02
N ARG A 299 18.25 15.83 -10.14
CA ARG A 299 18.07 14.41 -10.42
C ARG A 299 17.76 13.65 -9.13
N TYR A 300 16.86 12.69 -9.22
CA TYR A 300 16.59 11.71 -8.16
C TYR A 300 16.73 10.29 -8.72
N ASP A 301 17.62 9.51 -8.14
CA ASP A 301 17.79 8.08 -8.44
C ASP A 301 16.92 7.25 -7.49
N LYS A 302 16.22 6.26 -8.07
CA LYS A 302 15.26 5.40 -7.35
C LYS A 302 15.90 4.65 -6.19
N VAL A 303 15.31 4.79 -5.00
CA VAL A 303 15.81 4.16 -3.77
C VAL A 303 15.19 2.78 -3.56
N GLN A 304 13.89 2.65 -3.80
CA GLN A 304 13.16 1.40 -3.57
C GLN A 304 13.00 0.61 -4.86
N ARG A 305 13.89 -0.34 -5.07
CA ARG A 305 13.87 -1.23 -6.24
C ARG A 305 12.74 -2.26 -6.16
N VAL A 306 12.23 -2.68 -7.33
CA VAL A 306 11.24 -3.75 -7.47
C VAL A 306 11.93 -5.12 -7.39
N PRO A 307 11.62 -5.95 -6.37
CA PRO A 307 12.14 -7.32 -6.32
C PRO A 307 11.66 -8.12 -7.55
N PHE A 308 12.56 -8.87 -8.17
CA PHE A 308 12.34 -9.67 -9.39
C PHE A 308 11.98 -8.86 -10.66
N GLY A 309 11.95 -7.52 -10.57
CA GLY A 309 11.76 -6.63 -11.72
C GLY A 309 13.01 -5.79 -11.99
N GLU A 310 13.64 -5.26 -10.94
CA GLU A 310 14.82 -4.41 -11.04
C GLU A 310 16.06 -5.02 -10.39
N PHE A 311 15.90 -6.05 -9.58
CA PHE A 311 16.99 -6.87 -9.05
C PHE A 311 16.47 -8.25 -8.70
N ILE A 312 17.37 -9.24 -8.69
CA ILE A 312 17.05 -10.60 -8.29
C ILE A 312 17.59 -10.87 -6.89
N PRO A 313 16.71 -10.98 -5.86
CA PRO A 313 17.14 -11.36 -4.53
C PRO A 313 17.79 -12.74 -4.53
N PHE A 314 18.94 -12.90 -3.85
CA PHE A 314 19.69 -14.16 -3.83
C PHE A 314 19.95 -14.73 -5.22
N ARG A 315 20.35 -13.87 -6.18
CA ARG A 315 20.49 -14.15 -7.61
C ARG A 315 21.06 -15.54 -7.90
N SER A 316 22.19 -15.93 -7.28
CA SER A 316 22.83 -17.24 -7.51
C SER A 316 21.95 -18.45 -7.16
N VAL A 317 21.04 -18.31 -6.22
CA VAL A 317 20.10 -19.36 -5.83
C VAL A 317 18.92 -19.40 -6.78
N VAL A 318 18.40 -18.22 -7.15
CA VAL A 318 17.23 -18.12 -8.04
C VAL A 318 17.60 -18.59 -9.45
N GLU A 319 18.75 -18.20 -10.00
CA GLU A 319 19.27 -18.65 -11.31
C GLU A 319 19.44 -20.16 -11.41
N ALA A 320 19.65 -20.86 -10.29
CA ALA A 320 19.75 -22.31 -10.29
C ALA A 320 18.40 -23.03 -10.51
N VAL A 321 17.26 -22.33 -10.33
CA VAL A 321 15.92 -22.93 -10.33
C VAL A 321 14.91 -22.20 -11.23
N ALA A 322 15.23 -21.00 -11.72
CA ALA A 322 14.36 -20.18 -12.53
C ALA A 322 15.13 -19.39 -13.59
N ASP A 323 14.48 -19.10 -14.72
CA ASP A 323 15.01 -18.18 -15.72
C ASP A 323 14.86 -16.73 -15.21
N VAL A 324 15.96 -15.98 -15.19
CA VAL A 324 16.03 -14.58 -14.78
C VAL A 324 16.54 -13.67 -15.91
N SER A 325 16.48 -14.16 -17.15
CA SER A 325 16.97 -13.44 -18.35
C SER A 325 16.25 -12.10 -18.57
N ASP A 326 15.05 -11.93 -18.06
CA ASP A 326 14.29 -10.68 -18.12
C ASP A 326 14.92 -9.57 -17.23
N VAL A 327 15.74 -9.93 -16.23
CA VAL A 327 16.49 -9.01 -15.36
C VAL A 327 17.98 -9.34 -15.41
N PRO A 328 18.65 -9.09 -16.54
CA PRO A 328 20.05 -9.51 -16.75
C PRO A 328 21.05 -8.76 -15.86
N ARG A 329 20.66 -7.60 -15.34
CA ARG A 329 21.47 -6.73 -14.46
C ARG A 329 20.56 -6.15 -13.37
N ASP A 330 21.15 -5.89 -12.21
CA ASP A 330 20.44 -5.25 -11.11
C ASP A 330 20.47 -3.73 -11.27
N ALA A 331 19.40 -3.05 -10.90
CA ALA A 331 19.38 -1.60 -10.76
C ALA A 331 20.29 -1.15 -9.63
N SER A 332 20.91 0.01 -9.78
CA SER A 332 21.57 0.72 -8.68
C SER A 332 20.55 1.14 -7.62
N VAL A 333 21.03 1.46 -6.45
CA VAL A 333 20.20 2.01 -5.35
C VAL A 333 20.53 3.48 -5.21
N GLY A 334 19.54 4.34 -5.37
CA GLY A 334 19.67 5.77 -5.10
C GLY A 334 19.85 6.08 -3.61
N GLU A 335 20.10 7.33 -3.30
CA GLU A 335 20.31 7.80 -1.93
C GLU A 335 19.39 8.98 -1.60
N GLY A 336 19.11 9.15 -0.32
CA GLY A 336 18.39 10.30 0.23
C GLY A 336 16.88 10.26 0.02
N PRO A 337 16.19 11.34 0.42
CA PRO A 337 14.77 11.51 0.18
C PRO A 337 14.51 11.78 -1.31
N GLY A 338 13.39 11.25 -1.82
CA GLY A 338 12.92 11.57 -3.16
C GLY A 338 12.54 13.04 -3.26
N LEU A 339 13.48 13.89 -3.64
CA LEU A 339 13.26 15.33 -3.78
C LEU A 339 13.99 15.84 -5.01
N VAL A 340 13.29 16.61 -5.83
CA VAL A 340 13.89 17.36 -6.95
C VAL A 340 13.52 18.84 -6.85
N ARG A 341 14.48 19.70 -7.17
CA ARG A 341 14.30 21.15 -7.23
C ARG A 341 13.82 21.55 -8.62
N LEU A 342 12.70 22.26 -8.66
CA LEU A 342 12.10 22.76 -9.90
C LEU A 342 12.22 24.29 -9.94
N GLY A 343 13.42 24.83 -9.79
CA GLY A 343 13.66 26.26 -9.59
C GLY A 343 13.28 26.71 -8.19
N PRO A 344 12.18 27.50 -8.01
CA PRO A 344 11.77 27.98 -6.68
C PRO A 344 10.92 26.97 -5.91
N VAL A 345 10.64 25.79 -6.45
CA VAL A 345 9.73 24.78 -5.88
C VAL A 345 10.49 23.48 -5.66
N ASP A 346 10.35 22.91 -4.48
CA ASP A 346 10.80 21.57 -4.17
C ASP A 346 9.65 20.58 -4.39
N ALA A 347 9.83 19.57 -5.25
CA ALA A 347 8.87 18.50 -5.49
C ALA A 347 9.38 17.19 -4.92
N GLY A 348 8.53 16.50 -4.16
CA GLY A 348 8.80 15.12 -3.78
C GLY A 348 8.60 14.19 -4.97
N VAL A 349 9.44 13.18 -5.13
CA VAL A 349 9.36 12.20 -6.22
C VAL A 349 9.19 10.81 -5.66
N LEU A 350 8.28 10.04 -6.26
CA LEU A 350 7.99 8.65 -5.95
C LEU A 350 7.95 7.86 -7.26
N ILE A 351 9.06 7.24 -7.63
CA ILE A 351 9.16 6.51 -8.90
C ILE A 351 8.45 5.17 -8.78
N SER A 352 7.31 5.02 -9.48
CA SER A 352 6.58 3.75 -9.65
C SER A 352 6.29 3.04 -8.32
N TYR A 353 6.97 1.91 -8.06
CA TYR A 353 6.81 1.12 -6.85
C TYR A 353 6.94 1.91 -5.54
N GLU A 354 7.69 3.01 -5.55
CA GLU A 354 7.88 3.87 -4.38
C GLU A 354 6.58 4.50 -3.88
N VAL A 355 5.57 4.68 -4.74
CA VAL A 355 4.26 5.22 -4.34
C VAL A 355 3.56 4.36 -3.29
N PHE A 356 3.87 3.07 -3.21
CA PHE A 356 3.31 2.17 -2.20
C PHE A 356 3.90 2.39 -0.80
N PHE A 357 5.04 3.07 -0.68
CA PHE A 357 5.77 3.26 0.58
C PHE A 357 5.49 4.63 1.20
N SER A 358 4.66 4.65 2.25
CA SER A 358 4.33 5.88 3.02
C SER A 358 5.57 6.56 3.58
N ARG A 359 6.58 5.77 3.95
CA ARG A 359 7.86 6.27 4.46
C ARG A 359 8.54 7.22 3.47
N LEU A 360 8.63 6.83 2.20
CA LEU A 360 9.31 7.61 1.15
C LEU A 360 8.58 8.93 0.88
N ALA A 361 7.24 8.90 0.77
CA ALA A 361 6.45 10.12 0.64
C ALA A 361 6.63 11.07 1.85
N GLY A 362 6.64 10.50 3.05
CA GLY A 362 6.89 11.25 4.28
C GLY A 362 8.29 11.86 4.34
N GLU A 363 9.32 11.14 3.90
CA GLU A 363 10.70 11.63 3.81
C GLU A 363 10.83 12.77 2.81
N ALA A 364 10.27 12.65 1.61
CA ALA A 364 10.25 13.68 0.59
C ALA A 364 9.59 14.98 1.10
N VAL A 365 8.45 14.86 1.79
CA VAL A 365 7.74 16.04 2.33
C VAL A 365 8.46 16.64 3.54
N ARG A 366 9.11 15.86 4.39
CA ARG A 366 9.96 16.40 5.47
C ARG A 366 11.20 17.11 4.94
N ALA A 367 11.71 16.68 3.79
CA ALA A 367 12.82 17.34 3.11
C ALA A 367 12.44 18.66 2.41
N GLY A 368 11.14 18.97 2.30
CA GLY A 368 10.67 20.24 1.74
C GLY A 368 9.63 20.10 0.62
N GLY A 369 9.34 18.89 0.13
CA GLY A 369 8.41 18.68 -0.98
C GLY A 369 7.06 19.35 -0.79
N GLU A 370 6.70 20.26 -1.70
CA GLU A 370 5.46 21.04 -1.69
C GLU A 370 4.34 20.38 -2.51
N VAL A 371 4.72 19.51 -3.44
CA VAL A 371 3.90 18.66 -4.29
C VAL A 371 4.59 17.31 -4.42
N LEU A 372 3.86 16.24 -4.71
CA LEU A 372 4.44 14.92 -5.02
C LEU A 372 4.27 14.62 -6.51
N LEU A 373 5.35 14.19 -7.14
CA LEU A 373 5.38 13.66 -8.50
C LEU A 373 5.50 12.15 -8.43
N ALA A 374 4.64 11.45 -9.14
CA ALA A 374 4.62 9.99 -9.19
C ALA A 374 4.75 9.51 -10.65
N PRO A 375 5.97 9.62 -11.25
CA PRO A 375 6.22 8.97 -12.54
C PRO A 375 6.20 7.46 -12.34
N THR A 376 5.36 6.75 -13.11
CA THR A 376 5.16 5.30 -12.96
C THR A 376 5.17 4.61 -14.32
N ASN A 377 5.39 3.29 -14.33
CA ASN A 377 5.29 2.48 -15.53
C ASN A 377 4.58 1.14 -15.26
N ALA A 378 3.30 1.09 -15.60
CA ALA A 378 2.48 -0.11 -15.52
C ALA A 378 2.16 -0.72 -16.91
N SER A 379 2.99 -0.44 -17.93
CA SER A 379 2.74 -0.87 -19.32
C SER A 379 2.79 -2.39 -19.50
N SER A 380 3.62 -3.09 -18.72
CA SER A 380 3.75 -4.54 -18.76
C SER A 380 2.52 -5.29 -18.23
N TYR A 381 1.58 -4.60 -17.56
CA TYR A 381 0.37 -5.23 -17.02
C TYR A 381 -0.82 -5.02 -17.95
N PRO A 382 -1.39 -6.09 -18.55
CA PRO A 382 -2.52 -5.96 -19.49
C PRO A 382 -3.82 -5.55 -18.80
N THR A 383 -3.97 -5.86 -17.51
CA THR A 383 -5.16 -5.56 -16.73
C THR A 383 -5.12 -4.19 -16.06
N SER A 384 -6.26 -3.71 -15.58
CA SER A 384 -6.35 -2.46 -14.83
C SER A 384 -5.96 -2.58 -13.35
N GLN A 385 -5.65 -3.79 -12.85
CA GLN A 385 -5.45 -4.00 -11.41
C GLN A 385 -4.26 -3.20 -10.88
N MET A 386 -3.07 -3.35 -11.48
CA MET A 386 -1.88 -2.63 -10.99
C MET A 386 -2.01 -1.11 -11.15
N PRO A 387 -2.40 -0.55 -12.32
CA PRO A 387 -2.63 0.88 -12.43
C PRO A 387 -3.64 1.45 -11.42
N SER A 388 -4.70 0.68 -11.11
CA SER A 388 -5.69 1.10 -10.12
C SER A 388 -5.14 1.07 -8.68
N LEU A 389 -4.25 0.11 -8.36
CA LEU A 389 -3.56 0.05 -7.07
C LEU A 389 -2.56 1.20 -6.90
N GLU A 390 -1.86 1.61 -7.98
CA GLU A 390 -0.99 2.80 -7.98
C GLU A 390 -1.78 4.07 -7.68
N VAL A 391 -2.92 4.29 -8.35
CA VAL A 391 -3.81 5.43 -8.06
C VAL A 391 -4.29 5.39 -6.60
N ALA A 392 -4.68 4.22 -6.09
CA ALA A 392 -5.10 4.08 -4.70
C ALA A 392 -3.96 4.40 -3.71
N ALA A 393 -2.74 3.96 -4.00
CA ALA A 393 -1.57 4.30 -3.22
C ALA A 393 -1.29 5.81 -3.27
N ALA A 394 -1.30 6.43 -4.45
CA ALA A 394 -1.11 7.87 -4.62
C ALA A 394 -2.16 8.69 -3.84
N ARG A 395 -3.43 8.26 -3.82
CA ARG A 395 -4.48 8.88 -2.99
C ARG A 395 -4.15 8.83 -1.50
N LEU A 396 -3.66 7.68 -1.02
CA LEU A 396 -3.24 7.55 0.37
C LEU A 396 -2.02 8.45 0.67
N ARG A 397 -1.02 8.51 -0.23
CA ARG A 397 0.12 9.43 -0.07
C ARG A 397 -0.32 10.89 -0.01
N ALA A 398 -1.28 11.28 -0.85
CA ALA A 398 -1.83 12.63 -0.83
C ALA A 398 -2.43 12.96 0.56
N ILE A 399 -3.28 12.08 1.08
CA ILE A 399 -3.94 12.27 2.39
C ILE A 399 -2.92 12.27 3.53
N GLU A 400 -2.00 11.31 3.54
CA GLU A 400 -1.00 11.12 4.59
C GLU A 400 -0.06 12.32 4.73
N THR A 401 0.29 12.94 3.61
CA THR A 401 1.25 14.04 3.57
C THR A 401 0.60 15.42 3.47
N GLY A 402 -0.69 15.49 3.13
CA GLY A 402 -1.38 16.74 2.83
C GLY A 402 -0.82 17.43 1.57
N ARG A 403 -0.35 16.66 0.60
CA ARG A 403 0.20 17.14 -0.68
C ARG A 403 -0.66 16.69 -1.84
N ALA A 404 -0.78 17.52 -2.87
CA ALA A 404 -1.26 17.05 -4.15
C ALA A 404 -0.27 16.05 -4.75
N VAL A 405 -0.77 15.07 -5.50
CA VAL A 405 0.04 14.12 -6.27
C VAL A 405 -0.26 14.29 -7.75
N VAL A 406 0.80 14.44 -8.55
CA VAL A 406 0.77 14.44 -10.02
C VAL A 406 1.33 13.09 -10.46
N GLN A 407 0.49 12.25 -11.05
CA GLN A 407 0.88 10.92 -11.53
C GLN A 407 0.98 10.91 -13.04
N ALA A 408 2.09 10.40 -13.57
CA ALA A 408 2.31 10.17 -15.01
C ALA A 408 2.60 8.70 -15.27
N ALA A 409 1.92 8.11 -16.26
CA ALA A 409 2.09 6.72 -16.69
C ALA A 409 2.14 6.65 -18.22
N PRO A 410 2.96 5.77 -18.84
CA PRO A 410 3.00 5.67 -20.30
C PRO A 410 1.69 5.19 -20.89
N THR A 411 1.04 4.22 -20.25
CA THR A 411 -0.21 3.58 -20.69
C THR A 411 -1.17 3.28 -19.52
N GLY A 412 -0.79 3.66 -18.29
CA GLY A 412 -1.57 3.48 -17.07
C GLY A 412 -2.64 4.55 -16.91
N PHE A 413 -2.84 4.99 -15.65
CA PHE A 413 -3.62 6.18 -15.34
C PHE A 413 -2.69 7.32 -15.01
N SER A 414 -2.65 8.35 -15.86
CA SER A 414 -2.04 9.64 -15.54
C SER A 414 -3.11 10.56 -14.98
N GLY A 415 -2.74 11.52 -14.11
CA GLY A 415 -3.74 12.46 -13.60
C GLY A 415 -3.34 13.20 -12.34
N PHE A 416 -4.32 13.90 -11.78
CA PHE A 416 -4.15 14.81 -10.64
C PHE A 416 -4.97 14.35 -9.44
N ILE A 417 -4.31 14.28 -8.28
CA ILE A 417 -4.90 13.85 -7.03
C ILE A 417 -4.75 14.99 -6.02
N GLY A 418 -5.85 15.44 -5.46
CA GLY A 418 -5.87 16.50 -4.45
C GLY A 418 -5.27 16.07 -3.10
N PRO A 419 -4.90 17.01 -2.23
CA PRO A 419 -4.33 16.71 -0.91
C PRO A 419 -5.28 15.93 0.01
N ASP A 420 -6.57 15.93 -0.31
CA ASP A 420 -7.64 15.16 0.35
C ASP A 420 -7.82 13.76 -0.23
N GLY A 421 -7.00 13.38 -1.21
CA GLY A 421 -7.09 12.10 -1.94
C GLY A 421 -8.18 12.07 -3.02
N SER A 422 -8.83 13.20 -3.34
CA SER A 422 -9.78 13.29 -4.45
C SER A 422 -9.05 13.17 -5.79
N VAL A 423 -9.51 12.26 -6.64
CA VAL A 423 -9.04 12.17 -8.03
C VAL A 423 -9.81 13.22 -8.84
N ARG A 424 -9.11 14.19 -9.39
CA ARG A 424 -9.73 15.29 -10.15
C ARG A 424 -9.95 14.92 -11.60
N GLU A 425 -8.93 14.34 -12.23
CA GLU A 425 -8.93 13.94 -13.62
C GLU A 425 -7.94 12.81 -13.84
N THR A 426 -8.27 11.87 -14.73
CA THR A 426 -7.36 10.80 -15.15
C THR A 426 -7.53 10.49 -16.63
N THR A 427 -6.43 10.07 -17.28
CA THR A 427 -6.44 9.51 -18.63
C THR A 427 -7.13 8.15 -18.67
N HIS A 428 -7.35 7.64 -19.88
CA HIS A 428 -7.76 6.27 -20.12
C HIS A 428 -6.55 5.36 -20.33
N LEU A 429 -6.70 4.09 -19.95
CA LEU A 429 -5.65 3.09 -20.15
C LEU A 429 -5.28 2.93 -21.61
N GLY A 430 -3.98 3.04 -21.92
CA GLY A 430 -3.46 2.90 -23.28
C GLY A 430 -3.72 4.07 -24.23
N ALA A 431 -4.49 5.08 -23.80
CA ALA A 431 -4.73 6.27 -24.63
C ALA A 431 -3.48 7.15 -24.69
N GLN A 432 -3.28 7.83 -25.83
CA GLN A 432 -2.43 9.02 -25.91
C GLN A 432 -3.26 10.21 -25.43
N ASP A 433 -2.71 10.98 -24.46
CA ASP A 433 -3.47 12.07 -23.82
C ASP A 433 -2.55 13.04 -23.09
N VAL A 434 -2.96 14.30 -23.00
CA VAL A 434 -2.28 15.36 -22.25
C VAL A 434 -3.29 16.03 -21.34
N LEU A 435 -3.11 15.85 -20.03
CA LEU A 435 -3.95 16.50 -19.03
C LEU A 435 -3.22 17.72 -18.46
N GLN A 436 -3.99 18.79 -18.19
CA GLN A 436 -3.48 20.02 -17.60
C GLN A 436 -4.32 20.42 -16.40
N ALA A 437 -3.65 20.84 -15.31
CA ALA A 437 -4.34 21.34 -14.14
C ALA A 437 -3.50 22.33 -13.35
N ARG A 438 -4.18 23.17 -12.59
CA ARG A 438 -3.57 23.97 -11.55
C ARG A 438 -3.49 23.17 -10.27
N VAL A 439 -2.25 22.87 -9.81
CA VAL A 439 -1.93 22.03 -8.67
C VAL A 439 -1.50 22.89 -7.48
N GLU A 440 -2.05 22.62 -6.30
CA GLU A 440 -1.69 23.34 -5.08
C GLU A 440 -0.28 22.96 -4.60
N ARG A 441 0.53 23.97 -4.32
CA ARG A 441 1.77 23.87 -3.53
C ARG A 441 1.43 24.02 -2.05
N ARG A 442 1.90 23.11 -1.23
CA ARG A 442 1.53 23.12 0.20
C ARG A 442 2.74 22.90 1.09
N THR A 443 2.71 23.52 2.27
CA THR A 443 3.74 23.37 3.32
C THR A 443 3.09 22.97 4.65
N GLY A 444 3.93 22.66 5.64
CA GLY A 444 3.48 22.11 6.93
C GLY A 444 3.39 20.59 6.89
N LEU A 445 3.33 19.96 8.03
CA LEU A 445 3.35 18.50 8.18
C LEU A 445 2.06 18.02 8.85
N THR A 446 1.50 16.94 8.34
CA THR A 446 0.44 16.19 9.02
C THR A 446 0.98 15.52 10.29
N PRO A 447 0.12 15.12 11.23
CA PRO A 447 0.57 14.31 12.38
C PRO A 447 1.33 13.06 11.97
N TYR A 448 0.82 12.33 10.96
CA TYR A 448 1.51 11.13 10.46
C TYR A 448 2.89 11.44 9.87
N THR A 449 3.01 12.45 9.01
CA THR A 449 4.31 12.82 8.42
C THR A 449 5.35 13.20 9.48
N ARG A 450 4.91 13.71 10.65
CA ARG A 450 5.82 14.02 11.78
C ARG A 450 6.25 12.79 12.54
N MET A 451 5.34 11.85 12.82
CA MET A 451 5.54 10.76 13.78
C MET A 451 5.88 9.42 13.13
N GLY A 452 5.43 9.20 11.87
CA GLY A 452 5.54 7.91 11.18
C GLY A 452 4.73 6.80 11.85
N ASP A 453 5.07 5.55 11.53
CA ASP A 453 4.34 4.35 11.99
C ASP A 453 4.67 3.94 13.43
N GLY A 454 5.80 4.40 13.99
CA GLY A 454 6.33 3.95 15.28
C GLY A 454 5.33 3.98 16.43
N PRO A 455 4.65 5.10 16.71
CA PRO A 455 3.70 5.21 17.80
C PRO A 455 2.54 4.20 17.70
N LEU A 456 2.05 3.95 16.49
CA LEU A 456 0.94 3.02 16.27
C LEU A 456 1.37 1.56 16.45
N VAL A 457 2.54 1.20 15.97
CA VAL A 457 3.13 -0.15 16.17
C VAL A 457 3.32 -0.41 17.66
N ILE A 458 3.90 0.54 18.41
CA ILE A 458 4.07 0.42 19.87
C ILE A 458 2.71 0.30 20.56
N GLY A 459 1.75 1.16 20.23
CA GLY A 459 0.40 1.10 20.79
C GLY A 459 -0.29 -0.24 20.52
N SER A 460 -0.11 -0.80 19.33
CA SER A 460 -0.65 -2.11 18.94
C SER A 460 -0.02 -3.26 19.73
N LEU A 461 1.29 -3.22 19.97
CA LEU A 461 1.99 -4.19 20.82
C LEU A 461 1.49 -4.13 22.26
N LEU A 462 1.32 -2.92 22.80
CA LEU A 462 0.77 -2.71 24.15
C LEU A 462 -0.67 -3.21 24.27
N ALA A 463 -1.51 -2.94 23.25
CA ALA A 463 -2.88 -3.43 23.22
C ALA A 463 -2.95 -4.97 23.18
N LEU A 464 -2.06 -5.62 22.41
CA LEU A 464 -1.93 -7.07 22.38
C LEU A 464 -1.45 -7.62 23.73
N ALA A 465 -0.43 -7.03 24.32
CA ALA A 465 0.07 -7.44 25.64
C ALA A 465 -1.01 -7.32 26.71
N LEU A 466 -1.78 -6.22 26.71
CA LEU A 466 -2.93 -6.03 27.59
C LEU A 466 -4.01 -7.08 27.36
N ALA A 467 -4.35 -7.35 26.10
CA ALA A 467 -5.37 -8.36 25.75
C ALA A 467 -4.96 -9.77 26.26
N TRP A 468 -3.68 -10.12 26.17
CA TRP A 468 -3.15 -11.36 26.72
C TRP A 468 -3.14 -11.38 28.25
N ALA A 469 -2.72 -10.30 28.90
CA ALA A 469 -2.74 -10.17 30.37
C ALA A 469 -4.17 -10.34 30.92
N LEU A 470 -5.16 -9.67 30.29
CA LEU A 470 -6.56 -9.79 30.66
C LEU A 470 -7.15 -11.19 30.39
N THR A 471 -6.60 -11.94 29.46
CA THR A 471 -6.97 -13.34 29.19
C THR A 471 -6.41 -14.28 30.26
N ALA A 472 -5.21 -13.98 30.80
CA ALA A 472 -4.56 -14.77 31.82
C ALA A 472 -5.23 -14.62 33.22
N VAL A 473 -5.85 -13.46 33.49
CA VAL A 473 -6.58 -13.23 34.74
C VAL A 473 -7.87 -14.08 34.74
N ARG A 474 -7.84 -15.28 35.37
CA ARG A 474 -9.04 -16.11 35.63
C ARG A 474 -9.95 -15.39 36.61
N PRO A 475 -11.28 -15.34 36.38
CA PRO A 475 -12.20 -14.87 37.41
C PRO A 475 -12.09 -15.80 38.65
N ALA A 476 -11.82 -15.23 39.82
CA ALA A 476 -11.66 -15.95 41.08
C ALA A 476 -12.90 -16.82 41.47
N ALA A 477 -14.02 -16.63 40.83
CA ALA A 477 -15.26 -17.36 41.06
C ALA A 477 -15.24 -18.85 40.63
N ARG A 478 -14.31 -19.28 39.76
CA ARG A 478 -14.21 -20.69 39.35
C ARG A 478 -13.36 -21.55 40.27
N ARG A 479 -12.49 -20.94 41.11
CA ARG A 479 -11.67 -21.70 42.07
C ARG A 479 -12.42 -22.19 43.29
N ARG A 480 -13.62 -21.65 43.63
CA ARG A 480 -14.38 -22.07 44.78
C ARG A 480 -15.24 -23.31 44.56
N HIS A 481 -15.43 -23.79 43.34
CA HIS A 481 -16.24 -24.97 43.05
C HIS A 481 -15.42 -26.24 42.85
N ASP A 482 -14.09 -26.11 42.67
CA ASP A 482 -13.21 -27.28 42.50
C ASP A 482 -12.54 -27.70 43.82
N ASP A 483 -12.71 -26.93 44.94
CA ASP A 483 -12.15 -27.21 46.27
C ASP A 483 -13.25 -27.61 47.29
N GLU A 484 -14.51 -27.77 46.88
CA GLU A 484 -15.49 -28.44 47.75
C GLU A 484 -15.33 -29.95 47.58
N ASP A 485 -14.64 -30.55 48.55
CA ASP A 485 -14.61 -32.02 48.76
C ASP A 485 -16.05 -32.60 48.76
N PRO A 486 -16.26 -33.73 48.09
CA PRO A 486 -17.55 -34.38 48.15
C PRO A 486 -17.86 -34.73 49.59
N ALA A 487 -19.05 -34.29 50.06
CA ALA A 487 -19.56 -34.62 51.39
C ALA A 487 -19.49 -36.13 51.61
N PRO A 488 -19.03 -36.59 52.80
CA PRO A 488 -18.98 -38.03 53.12
C PRO A 488 -20.38 -38.67 53.00
N GLU A 489 -20.42 -39.80 52.30
CA GLU A 489 -21.66 -40.62 52.19
C GLU A 489 -22.13 -40.95 53.55
N PRO A 490 -23.49 -40.96 53.85
CA PRO A 490 -24.07 -41.38 55.12
C PRO A 490 -23.83 -42.85 55.31
N GLU A 491 -23.18 -43.20 56.43
CA GLU A 491 -23.06 -44.60 56.94
C GLU A 491 -24.40 -45.28 57.04
N THR A 492 -24.61 -46.36 56.31
CA THR A 492 -25.76 -47.24 56.43
C THR A 492 -25.69 -48.00 57.77
N VAL A 493 -26.50 -47.58 58.70
CA VAL A 493 -26.73 -48.31 59.97
C VAL A 493 -27.48 -49.61 59.66
N THR A 494 -26.76 -50.71 59.69
CA THR A 494 -27.41 -52.08 59.71
C THR A 494 -27.93 -52.38 61.05
N THR A 495 -29.27 -52.48 61.19
CA THR A 495 -29.93 -52.96 62.36
C THR A 495 -29.86 -54.52 62.40
N PRO A 496 -29.47 -55.19 63.54
CA PRO A 496 -29.43 -56.60 63.57
C PRO A 496 -30.85 -57.13 63.80
N ALA A 497 -31.22 -58.14 62.99
CA ALA A 497 -32.46 -58.93 63.19
C ALA A 497 -32.31 -59.78 64.44
N THR A 498 -33.28 -59.69 65.36
CA THR A 498 -33.51 -60.62 66.49
C THR A 498 -34.49 -61.68 66.03
N VAL A 499 -34.08 -62.91 66.25
CA VAL A 499 -34.69 -64.24 66.24
C VAL A 499 -36.21 -64.36 66.21
#